data_71619adc091f1c4709aeadcfaa33e824
#
_entry.id   71619adc091f1c4709aeadcfaa33e824
#
_cell.length_a   1.000
_cell.length_b   1.000
_cell.length_c   1.000
_cell.angle_alpha   90.00
_cell.angle_beta   90.00
_cell.angle_gamma   90.00
#
_symmetry.space_group_name_H-M   'P 1'
#
loop_
_entity.id
_entity.type
_entity.pdbx_description
1 polymer ?
#
loop_
_entity_poly.entity_id
_entity_poly.type
_entity_poly.pdbx_seq_one_letter_code
_entity_poly.pdbx_strand_id
1 'polypeptide(L)'
;MHQQGIRMEGMSDLNALNLEPGEVVGGYTLISRLGSGAMGSVWRVRDDGGTTYAMKILRDSLTDESVAGSGSASTALHDPDLKPDVTPRERLRREAMALKKINHPGVCGIVDMELDDTLAFIVTELIEGKNLKDDVAANGRYVGDDLERLARKLIEATKAVHAAGIVHRDIKPTNVMVSAAGPVLVDFGIAMGEGESHVTRTGLVMGTPGFIAPEIIDGAESDDATDWWSVASVLAFAATGAPVFGTKPMMAVLEREASGNANLSGLPAGTLAAFRSALDPDRRDRCTPDQLLNAIAL
;
A
#
# COMPACT_ATOMS: atom_id res chain seq x y z
N MET A 1 44.46 8.45 28.21
CA MET A 1 43.04 8.73 28.34
C MET A 1 42.44 8.80 26.95
N HIS A 2 41.95 7.64 26.46
CA HIS A 2 41.23 7.54 25.18
C HIS A 2 39.77 7.33 25.56
N GLN A 3 38.92 8.33 25.34
CA GLN A 3 37.48 8.13 25.34
C GLN A 3 37.08 7.61 23.96
N GLN A 4 36.64 6.39 23.94
CA GLN A 4 35.97 5.77 22.80
C GLN A 4 34.59 6.42 22.65
N GLY A 5 34.37 7.13 21.53
CA GLY A 5 33.04 7.51 21.10
C GLY A 5 32.26 6.27 20.67
N ILE A 6 31.26 5.91 21.45
CA ILE A 6 30.30 4.86 21.12
C ILE A 6 29.42 5.42 19.99
N ARG A 7 29.42 4.76 18.85
CA ARG A 7 28.58 5.06 17.70
C ARG A 7 27.12 5.00 18.07
N MET A 8 26.40 6.09 17.81
CA MET A 8 24.96 6.25 18.04
C MET A 8 24.09 5.69 16.90
N GLU A 9 24.62 4.82 16.04
CA GLU A 9 23.93 4.33 14.84
C GLU A 9 22.90 3.21 15.09
N GLY A 10 22.78 2.70 16.30
CA GLY A 10 21.78 1.67 16.66
C GLY A 10 20.64 2.17 17.56
N MET A 11 20.65 3.44 17.95
CA MET A 11 19.66 3.95 18.92
C MET A 11 18.38 4.48 18.30
N SER A 12 18.39 4.87 17.03
CA SER A 12 17.19 5.43 16.37
C SER A 12 16.16 4.35 16.00
N ASP A 13 16.61 3.20 15.47
CA ASP A 13 15.72 2.07 15.18
C ASP A 13 15.11 1.46 16.44
N LEU A 14 15.89 1.42 17.55
CA LEU A 14 15.39 0.97 18.85
C LEU A 14 14.39 1.95 19.45
N ASN A 15 14.58 3.26 19.24
CA ASN A 15 13.64 4.29 19.71
C ASN A 15 12.32 4.24 18.94
N ALA A 16 12.33 4.02 17.62
CA ALA A 16 11.11 3.87 16.83
C ALA A 16 10.31 2.60 17.18
N LEU A 17 10.97 1.56 17.68
CA LEU A 17 10.36 0.31 18.12
C LEU A 17 9.80 0.37 19.56
N ASN A 18 10.29 1.29 20.39
CA ASN A 18 9.98 1.38 21.83
C ASN A 18 9.09 2.57 22.19
N LEU A 19 8.39 3.15 21.22
CA LEU A 19 7.46 4.24 21.48
C LEU A 19 6.25 3.75 22.29
N GLU A 20 5.84 4.58 23.26
CA GLU A 20 4.76 4.30 24.19
C GLU A 20 3.65 5.35 24.07
N PRO A 21 2.38 4.99 24.38
CA PRO A 21 1.32 5.98 24.50
C PRO A 21 1.68 7.12 25.48
N GLY A 22 1.35 8.34 25.11
CA GLY A 22 1.68 9.55 25.86
C GLY A 22 2.95 10.25 25.41
N GLU A 23 3.83 9.60 24.66
CA GLU A 23 5.00 10.26 24.08
C GLU A 23 4.60 11.23 22.98
N VAL A 24 5.44 12.25 22.75
CA VAL A 24 5.23 13.28 21.73
C VAL A 24 6.22 13.07 20.60
N VAL A 25 5.70 12.98 19.37
CA VAL A 25 6.48 12.88 18.14
C VAL A 25 6.03 14.00 17.20
N GLY A 26 6.95 14.88 16.83
CA GLY A 26 6.67 15.99 15.91
C GLY A 26 5.56 16.93 16.36
N GLY A 27 5.32 17.08 17.66
CA GLY A 27 4.24 17.87 18.21
C GLY A 27 2.91 17.12 18.38
N TYR A 28 2.85 15.86 17.98
CA TYR A 28 1.67 15.00 18.17
C TYR A 28 1.84 14.06 19.35
N THR A 29 0.79 13.92 20.17
CA THR A 29 0.78 12.97 21.27
C THR A 29 0.31 11.61 20.78
N LEU A 30 1.10 10.57 21.01
CA LEU A 30 0.74 9.19 20.70
C LEU A 30 -0.37 8.71 21.66
N ILE A 31 -1.47 8.21 21.11
CA ILE A 31 -2.61 7.71 21.90
C ILE A 31 -2.58 6.20 21.97
N SER A 32 -2.57 5.53 20.82
CA SER A 32 -2.57 4.07 20.74
C SER A 32 -1.94 3.59 19.44
N ARG A 33 -1.31 2.43 19.47
CA ARG A 33 -0.76 1.80 18.29
C ARG A 33 -1.87 1.16 17.48
N LEU A 34 -1.98 1.51 16.18
CA LEU A 34 -2.95 0.94 15.24
C LEU A 34 -2.38 -0.27 14.47
N GLY A 35 -1.07 -0.29 14.28
CA GLY A 35 -0.40 -1.38 13.58
C GLY A 35 1.11 -1.22 13.55
N SER A 36 1.80 -2.28 13.14
CA SER A 36 3.23 -2.29 12.90
C SER A 36 3.57 -3.26 11.77
N GLY A 37 4.63 -2.97 11.04
CA GLY A 37 5.08 -3.78 9.92
C GLY A 37 6.52 -3.50 9.55
N ALA A 38 6.97 -4.05 8.41
CA ALA A 38 8.34 -3.88 7.91
C ALA A 38 8.70 -2.41 7.65
N MET A 39 7.74 -1.56 7.33
CA MET A 39 7.93 -0.14 6.98
C MET A 39 7.83 0.82 8.16
N GLY A 40 7.49 0.34 9.34
CA GLY A 40 7.34 1.17 10.53
C GLY A 40 6.10 0.85 11.34
N SER A 41 5.66 1.80 12.16
CA SER A 41 4.49 1.69 13.00
C SER A 41 3.45 2.75 12.66
N VAL A 42 2.17 2.41 12.85
CA VAL A 42 1.05 3.34 12.67
C VAL A 42 0.40 3.59 14.01
N TRP A 43 0.17 4.87 14.32
CA TRP A 43 -0.36 5.32 15.57
C TRP A 43 -1.59 6.21 15.39
N ARG A 44 -2.54 6.08 16.31
CA ARG A 44 -3.52 7.13 16.55
C ARG A 44 -2.81 8.22 17.35
N VAL A 45 -2.89 9.46 16.89
CA VAL A 45 -2.23 10.61 17.50
C VAL A 45 -3.22 11.76 17.67
N ARG A 46 -2.86 12.71 18.50
CA ARG A 46 -3.64 13.92 18.75
C ARG A 46 -2.75 15.14 18.66
N ASP A 47 -3.22 16.17 17.98
CA ASP A 47 -2.57 17.49 17.95
C ASP A 47 -2.85 18.31 19.21
N ASP A 48 -2.27 19.50 19.31
CA ASP A 48 -2.48 20.42 20.44
C ASP A 48 -3.95 20.93 20.53
N GLY A 49 -4.67 20.94 19.42
CA GLY A 49 -6.08 21.33 19.37
C GLY A 49 -7.05 20.23 19.76
N GLY A 50 -6.56 19.03 20.06
CA GLY A 50 -7.37 17.88 20.45
C GLY A 50 -7.91 17.06 19.27
N THR A 51 -7.56 17.39 18.03
CA THR A 51 -7.95 16.63 16.85
C THR A 51 -7.09 15.38 16.71
N THR A 52 -7.74 14.25 16.39
CA THR A 52 -7.08 12.96 16.21
C THR A 52 -6.77 12.68 14.75
N TYR A 53 -5.61 12.07 14.54
CA TYR A 53 -5.08 11.68 13.23
C TYR A 53 -4.46 10.28 13.28
N ALA A 54 -4.10 9.74 12.13
CA ALA A 54 -3.21 8.59 12.00
C ALA A 54 -1.80 9.09 11.66
N MET A 55 -0.79 8.54 12.34
CA MET A 55 0.61 8.83 12.05
C MET A 55 1.33 7.55 11.70
N LYS A 56 1.99 7.54 10.54
CA LYS A 56 2.92 6.49 10.15
C LYS A 56 4.33 6.95 10.46
N ILE A 57 4.99 6.27 11.39
CA ILE A 57 6.39 6.49 11.73
C ILE A 57 7.22 5.53 10.91
N LEU A 58 8.13 6.08 10.10
CA LEU A 58 8.94 5.33 9.16
C LEU A 58 10.22 4.82 9.83
N ARG A 59 10.73 3.66 9.41
CA ARG A 59 12.02 3.16 9.84
C ARG A 59 13.15 3.95 9.19
N ASP A 60 14.26 4.12 9.91
CA ASP A 60 15.43 4.83 9.41
C ASP A 60 15.98 4.25 8.10
N SER A 61 15.91 2.92 7.93
CA SER A 61 16.34 2.23 6.72
C SER A 61 15.60 2.69 5.44
N LEU A 62 14.43 3.31 5.58
CA LEU A 62 13.64 3.83 4.46
C LEU A 62 14.00 5.28 4.11
N THR A 63 14.66 5.98 5.01
CA THR A 63 15.01 7.39 4.87
C THR A 63 16.52 7.64 4.80
N ASP A 64 17.36 6.65 5.12
CA ASP A 64 18.80 6.79 5.21
C ASP A 64 19.49 6.58 3.85
N GLU A 65 20.24 7.58 3.42
CA GLU A 65 21.04 7.57 2.19
C GLU A 65 22.28 6.65 2.28
N SER A 66 22.66 6.21 3.50
CA SER A 66 23.89 5.49 3.74
C SER A 66 23.88 4.02 3.31
N VAL A 67 22.71 3.44 3.03
CA VAL A 67 22.58 2.02 2.64
C VAL A 67 22.84 1.78 1.14
N ALA A 68 22.84 2.81 0.32
CA ALA A 68 23.12 2.69 -1.12
C ALA A 68 24.62 2.59 -1.48
N GLY A 69 25.52 2.69 -0.50
CA GLY A 69 26.96 2.91 -0.73
C GLY A 69 27.92 1.75 -0.44
N SER A 70 27.49 0.54 -0.11
CA SER A 70 28.42 -0.58 0.15
C SER A 70 28.39 -1.67 -0.93
N GLY A 71 28.59 -1.29 -2.17
CA GLY A 71 28.72 -2.21 -3.29
C GLY A 71 29.76 -1.71 -4.30
N SER A 72 31.01 -2.17 -4.10
CA SER A 72 32.05 -2.26 -5.13
C SER A 72 32.29 -1.03 -6.02
N ALA A 73 33.39 -0.35 -5.78
CA ALA A 73 34.02 0.58 -6.73
C ALA A 73 34.30 -0.16 -8.06
N SER A 74 33.37 -0.07 -8.98
CA SER A 74 33.59 -0.31 -10.40
C SER A 74 33.74 1.07 -11.04
N THR A 75 34.90 1.33 -11.62
CA THR A 75 35.18 2.47 -12.49
C THR A 75 34.19 2.50 -13.65
N ALA A 76 33.04 3.13 -13.46
CA ALA A 76 32.10 3.40 -14.52
C ALA A 76 32.49 4.73 -15.16
N LEU A 77 32.72 4.67 -16.46
CA LEU A 77 32.87 5.83 -17.36
C LEU A 77 31.68 6.77 -17.16
N HIS A 78 32.01 8.03 -16.95
CA HIS A 78 31.04 9.12 -16.77
C HIS A 78 30.25 9.29 -18.08
N ASP A 79 29.02 8.81 -18.11
CA ASP A 79 28.04 9.07 -19.17
C ASP A 79 27.30 10.36 -18.82
N PRO A 80 27.46 11.46 -19.60
CA PRO A 80 26.84 12.74 -19.29
C PRO A 80 25.32 12.77 -19.45
N ASP A 81 24.69 11.71 -19.99
CA ASP A 81 23.24 11.60 -20.20
C ASP A 81 22.52 10.82 -19.07
N LEU A 82 23.23 10.33 -18.06
CA LEU A 82 22.61 9.73 -16.88
C LEU A 82 21.92 10.81 -16.06
N LYS A 83 20.60 10.72 -15.96
CA LYS A 83 19.81 11.51 -15.01
C LYS A 83 20.38 11.29 -13.61
N PRO A 84 20.53 12.36 -12.80
CA PRO A 84 21.04 12.20 -11.44
C PRO A 84 20.20 11.17 -10.69
N ASP A 85 20.85 10.18 -10.08
CA ASP A 85 20.19 9.18 -9.25
C ASP A 85 19.41 9.88 -8.13
N VAL A 86 18.09 9.82 -8.23
CA VAL A 86 17.19 10.35 -7.21
C VAL A 86 17.27 9.46 -5.99
N THR A 87 17.59 10.02 -4.83
CA THR A 87 17.71 9.27 -3.59
C THR A 87 16.37 8.68 -3.16
N PRO A 88 16.35 7.57 -2.40
CA PRO A 88 15.10 6.99 -1.85
C PRO A 88 14.28 8.03 -1.06
N ARG A 89 14.94 8.91 -0.30
CA ARG A 89 14.31 10.00 0.45
C ARG A 89 13.64 11.03 -0.47
N GLU A 90 14.27 11.40 -1.57
CA GLU A 90 13.70 12.33 -2.55
C GLU A 90 12.50 11.72 -3.27
N ARG A 91 12.53 10.43 -3.58
CA ARG A 91 11.39 9.71 -4.15
C ARG A 91 10.21 9.70 -3.19
N LEU A 92 10.44 9.32 -1.93
CA LEU A 92 9.44 9.33 -0.87
C LEU A 92 8.82 10.73 -0.72
N ARG A 93 9.65 11.78 -0.71
CA ARG A 93 9.19 13.17 -0.62
C ARG A 93 8.31 13.55 -1.82
N ARG A 94 8.70 13.21 -3.04
CA ARG A 94 7.91 13.50 -4.25
C ARG A 94 6.55 12.84 -4.20
N GLU A 95 6.51 11.55 -3.86
CA GLU A 95 5.25 10.81 -3.75
C GLU A 95 4.36 11.35 -2.64
N ALA A 96 4.91 11.61 -1.47
CA ALA A 96 4.16 12.20 -0.36
C ALA A 96 3.61 13.60 -0.71
N MET A 97 4.40 14.44 -1.40
CA MET A 97 3.95 15.75 -1.87
C MET A 97 2.85 15.64 -2.94
N ALA A 98 2.93 14.65 -3.83
CA ALA A 98 1.89 14.39 -4.82
C ALA A 98 0.61 13.88 -4.16
N LEU A 99 0.70 12.97 -3.19
CA LEU A 99 -0.43 12.50 -2.38
C LEU A 99 -1.10 13.63 -1.60
N LYS A 100 -0.33 14.55 -1.06
CA LYS A 100 -0.85 15.72 -0.33
C LYS A 100 -1.75 16.60 -1.19
N LYS A 101 -1.55 16.61 -2.50
CA LYS A 101 -2.35 17.40 -3.47
C LYS A 101 -3.65 16.71 -3.85
N ILE A 102 -3.81 15.42 -3.59
CA ILE A 102 -5.04 14.70 -3.93
C ILE A 102 -6.15 15.14 -2.97
N ASN A 103 -7.24 15.63 -3.53
CA ASN A 103 -8.46 15.95 -2.81
C ASN A 103 -9.60 15.12 -3.38
N HIS A 104 -9.80 13.92 -2.83
CA HIS A 104 -10.83 12.99 -3.26
C HIS A 104 -11.42 12.27 -2.03
N PRO A 105 -12.75 12.12 -1.92
CA PRO A 105 -13.37 11.50 -0.74
C PRO A 105 -12.99 10.03 -0.52
N GLY A 106 -12.54 9.34 -1.56
CA GLY A 106 -12.07 7.95 -1.51
C GLY A 106 -10.57 7.78 -1.28
N VAL A 107 -9.84 8.85 -1.05
CA VAL A 107 -8.39 8.84 -0.82
C VAL A 107 -8.08 9.52 0.51
N CYS A 108 -7.39 8.81 1.40
CA CYS A 108 -6.99 9.35 2.70
C CYS A 108 -5.98 10.49 2.50
N GLY A 109 -6.31 11.69 3.00
CA GLY A 109 -5.50 12.89 2.83
C GLY A 109 -4.30 12.92 3.78
N ILE A 110 -3.14 13.37 3.28
CA ILE A 110 -1.98 13.71 4.10
C ILE A 110 -2.18 15.13 4.65
N VAL A 111 -2.08 15.29 5.97
CA VAL A 111 -2.23 16.58 6.65
C VAL A 111 -0.90 17.18 7.07
N ASP A 112 0.11 16.34 7.35
CA ASP A 112 1.44 16.78 7.78
C ASP A 112 2.48 15.70 7.46
N MET A 113 3.74 16.10 7.34
CA MET A 113 4.85 15.17 7.18
C MET A 113 6.16 15.80 7.63
N GLU A 114 7.05 14.97 8.16
CA GLU A 114 8.44 15.29 8.45
C GLU A 114 9.32 14.11 8.01
N LEU A 115 10.15 14.33 7.01
CA LEU A 115 10.96 13.28 6.39
C LEU A 115 12.47 13.47 6.62
N ASP A 116 12.86 14.61 7.18
CA ASP A 116 14.27 15.01 7.34
C ASP A 116 14.79 14.86 8.77
N ASP A 117 13.91 14.59 9.71
CA ASP A 117 14.27 14.45 11.13
C ASP A 117 14.63 12.99 11.48
N THR A 118 15.19 12.80 12.68
CA THR A 118 15.60 11.51 13.23
C THR A 118 14.46 10.48 13.25
N LEU A 119 13.22 10.94 13.49
CA LEU A 119 12.01 10.16 13.31
C LEU A 119 11.20 10.76 12.16
N ALA A 120 11.29 10.14 11.00
CA ALA A 120 10.46 10.51 9.86
C ALA A 120 9.03 9.97 10.04
N PHE A 121 8.05 10.82 9.74
CA PHE A 121 6.64 10.44 9.87
C PHE A 121 5.76 11.12 8.82
N ILE A 122 4.61 10.49 8.57
CA ILE A 122 3.52 11.03 7.75
C ILE A 122 2.25 10.99 8.57
N VAL A 123 1.56 12.13 8.66
CA VAL A 123 0.26 12.26 9.36
C VAL A 123 -0.85 12.33 8.33
N THR A 124 -1.85 11.48 8.49
CA THR A 124 -3.02 11.42 7.61
C THR A 124 -4.31 11.64 8.40
N GLU A 125 -5.39 11.91 7.69
CA GLU A 125 -6.72 11.83 8.26
C GLU A 125 -6.93 10.47 8.95
N LEU A 126 -7.63 10.48 10.07
CA LEU A 126 -8.10 9.25 10.71
C LEU A 126 -9.46 8.90 10.14
N ILE A 127 -9.52 7.81 9.40
CA ILE A 127 -10.76 7.32 8.80
C ILE A 127 -11.48 6.43 9.80
N GLU A 128 -12.66 6.87 10.24
CA GLU A 128 -13.51 6.09 11.14
C GLU A 128 -14.25 5.00 10.36
N GLY A 129 -14.31 3.80 10.94
CA GLY A 129 -14.96 2.64 10.36
C GLY A 129 -14.09 1.40 10.44
N LYS A 130 -14.56 0.32 9.84
CA LYS A 130 -13.81 -0.94 9.69
C LYS A 130 -13.09 -0.94 8.36
N ASN A 131 -11.95 -1.66 8.28
CA ASN A 131 -11.43 -2.01 6.97
C ASN A 131 -12.35 -3.03 6.27
N LEU A 132 -12.18 -3.19 4.97
CA LEU A 132 -13.05 -4.05 4.16
C LEU A 132 -13.00 -5.53 4.60
N LYS A 133 -11.84 -6.01 5.05
CA LYS A 133 -11.70 -7.38 5.57
C LYS A 133 -12.59 -7.60 6.79
N ASP A 134 -12.56 -6.69 7.74
CA ASP A 134 -13.35 -6.77 8.98
C ASP A 134 -14.83 -6.51 8.70
N ASP A 135 -15.15 -5.65 7.77
CA ASP A 135 -16.52 -5.39 7.35
C ASP A 135 -17.17 -6.63 6.70
N VAL A 136 -16.48 -7.30 5.80
CA VAL A 136 -16.94 -8.56 5.20
C VAL A 136 -17.10 -9.65 6.27
N ALA A 137 -16.18 -9.74 7.22
CA ALA A 137 -16.28 -10.71 8.32
C ALA A 137 -17.50 -10.46 9.20
N ALA A 138 -17.85 -9.19 9.47
CA ALA A 138 -18.96 -8.80 10.33
C ALA A 138 -20.31 -8.83 9.62
N ASN A 139 -20.38 -8.37 8.37
CA ASN A 139 -21.62 -8.08 7.64
C ASN A 139 -21.85 -8.99 6.43
N GLY A 140 -20.87 -9.83 6.07
CA GLY A 140 -20.95 -10.71 4.91
C GLY A 140 -20.45 -10.04 3.61
N ARG A 141 -20.57 -10.79 2.53
CA ARG A 141 -20.14 -10.37 1.19
C ARG A 141 -21.02 -9.24 0.63
N TYR A 142 -20.44 -8.50 -0.28
CA TYR A 142 -21.13 -7.45 -1.05
C TYR A 142 -21.86 -8.07 -2.25
N VAL A 143 -23.11 -7.72 -2.43
CA VAL A 143 -23.95 -8.20 -3.54
C VAL A 143 -24.77 -7.06 -4.15
N GLY A 144 -25.17 -7.21 -5.41
CA GLY A 144 -26.04 -6.27 -6.10
C GLY A 144 -25.53 -4.82 -6.04
N ASP A 145 -26.40 -3.91 -5.69
CA ASP A 145 -26.12 -2.46 -5.65
C ASP A 145 -24.99 -2.09 -4.68
N ASP A 146 -24.80 -2.85 -3.61
CA ASP A 146 -23.71 -2.60 -2.65
C ASP A 146 -22.37 -2.93 -3.26
N LEU A 147 -22.28 -4.02 -4.02
CA LEU A 147 -21.07 -4.37 -4.75
C LEU A 147 -20.76 -3.35 -5.87
N GLU A 148 -21.78 -2.96 -6.62
CA GLU A 148 -21.64 -1.94 -7.67
C GLU A 148 -21.13 -0.62 -7.09
N ARG A 149 -21.71 -0.17 -5.98
CA ARG A 149 -21.32 1.08 -5.31
C ARG A 149 -19.89 1.02 -4.79
N LEU A 150 -19.51 -0.10 -4.16
CA LEU A 150 -18.13 -0.33 -3.71
C LEU A 150 -17.15 -0.28 -4.90
N ALA A 151 -17.47 -1.02 -5.96
CA ALA A 151 -16.62 -1.09 -7.16
C ALA A 151 -16.45 0.29 -7.81
N ARG A 152 -17.55 1.01 -8.02
CA ARG A 152 -17.54 2.36 -8.62
C ARG A 152 -16.65 3.31 -7.83
N LYS A 153 -16.88 3.41 -6.53
CA LYS A 153 -16.16 4.34 -5.66
C LYS A 153 -14.67 3.97 -5.50
N LEU A 154 -14.36 2.68 -5.40
CA LEU A 154 -12.97 2.23 -5.30
C LEU A 154 -12.20 2.48 -6.61
N ILE A 155 -12.82 2.25 -7.76
CA ILE A 155 -12.25 2.54 -9.07
C ILE A 155 -12.04 4.05 -9.24
N GLU A 156 -13.02 4.88 -8.89
CA GLU A 156 -12.88 6.34 -8.94
C GLU A 156 -11.73 6.85 -8.04
N ALA A 157 -11.61 6.33 -6.82
CA ALA A 157 -10.52 6.67 -5.91
C ALA A 157 -9.14 6.27 -6.49
N THR A 158 -9.04 5.08 -7.06
CA THR A 158 -7.80 4.61 -7.69
C THR A 158 -7.44 5.45 -8.91
N LYS A 159 -8.41 5.85 -9.73
CA LYS A 159 -8.20 6.79 -10.84
C LYS A 159 -7.67 8.14 -10.36
N ALA A 160 -8.18 8.66 -9.24
CA ALA A 160 -7.68 9.91 -8.66
C ALA A 160 -6.22 9.80 -8.22
N VAL A 161 -5.81 8.67 -7.66
CA VAL A 161 -4.41 8.38 -7.30
C VAL A 161 -3.54 8.37 -8.55
N HIS A 162 -3.94 7.63 -9.59
CA HIS A 162 -3.19 7.52 -10.84
C HIS A 162 -3.11 8.85 -11.59
N ALA A 163 -4.17 9.68 -11.55
CA ALA A 163 -4.16 11.01 -12.14
C ALA A 163 -3.15 11.96 -11.49
N ALA A 164 -2.78 11.72 -10.24
CA ALA A 164 -1.69 12.44 -9.56
C ALA A 164 -0.29 11.90 -9.88
N GLY A 165 -0.18 10.90 -10.74
CA GLY A 165 1.08 10.25 -11.10
C GLY A 165 1.59 9.26 -10.06
N ILE A 166 0.70 8.75 -9.19
CA ILE A 166 1.05 7.83 -8.10
C ILE A 166 0.47 6.45 -8.38
N VAL A 167 1.24 5.43 -8.01
CA VAL A 167 0.81 4.04 -7.90
C VAL A 167 0.68 3.70 -6.41
N HIS A 168 -0.45 3.10 -6.01
CA HIS A 168 -0.69 2.79 -4.59
C HIS A 168 0.27 1.70 -4.07
N ARG A 169 0.48 0.65 -4.84
CA ARG A 169 1.39 -0.50 -4.60
C ARG A 169 0.95 -1.48 -3.50
N ASP A 170 -0.02 -1.16 -2.68
CA ASP A 170 -0.44 -2.01 -1.56
C ASP A 170 -1.97 -2.05 -1.39
N ILE A 171 -2.70 -2.18 -2.50
CA ILE A 171 -4.17 -2.31 -2.48
C ILE A 171 -4.54 -3.73 -2.04
N LYS A 172 -5.19 -3.82 -0.89
CA LYS A 172 -5.67 -5.06 -0.26
C LYS A 172 -6.84 -4.75 0.68
N PRO A 173 -7.62 -5.74 1.11
CA PRO A 173 -8.81 -5.48 1.94
C PRO A 173 -8.55 -4.74 3.25
N THR A 174 -7.38 -4.90 3.86
CA THR A 174 -6.99 -4.18 5.09
C THR A 174 -6.63 -2.72 4.84
N ASN A 175 -6.35 -2.32 3.60
CA ASN A 175 -6.02 -0.94 3.19
C ASN A 175 -7.18 -0.22 2.50
N VAL A 176 -8.38 -0.77 2.59
CA VAL A 176 -9.62 -0.13 2.17
C VAL A 176 -10.50 0.05 3.40
N MET A 177 -10.66 1.28 3.86
CA MET A 177 -11.55 1.59 4.98
C MET A 177 -12.97 1.77 4.46
N VAL A 178 -13.94 1.22 5.17
CA VAL A 178 -15.37 1.38 4.85
C VAL A 178 -15.95 2.44 5.77
N SER A 179 -16.05 3.65 5.27
CA SER A 179 -16.66 4.78 5.97
C SER A 179 -18.14 4.92 5.63
N ALA A 180 -18.85 5.79 6.36
CA ALA A 180 -20.25 6.14 6.06
C ALA A 180 -20.41 6.71 4.63
N ALA A 181 -19.38 7.36 4.09
CA ALA A 181 -19.37 7.94 2.74
C ALA A 181 -18.90 6.96 1.65
N GLY A 182 -18.45 5.76 2.02
CA GLY A 182 -17.95 4.73 1.11
C GLY A 182 -16.50 4.31 1.38
N PRO A 183 -15.88 3.57 0.45
CA PRO A 183 -14.51 3.09 0.61
C PRO A 183 -13.50 4.24 0.55
N VAL A 184 -12.46 4.15 1.38
CA VAL A 184 -11.34 5.09 1.41
C VAL A 184 -10.04 4.29 1.34
N LEU A 185 -9.20 4.59 0.35
CA LEU A 185 -7.86 4.03 0.24
C LEU A 185 -6.95 4.64 1.30
N VAL A 186 -6.28 3.79 2.06
CA VAL A 186 -5.32 4.15 3.10
C VAL A 186 -4.00 3.40 2.88
N ASP A 187 -2.97 3.75 3.65
CA ASP A 187 -1.67 3.04 3.69
C ASP A 187 -1.03 2.81 2.33
N PHE A 188 -0.78 3.90 1.60
CA PHE A 188 -0.04 3.86 0.34
C PHE A 188 1.35 3.26 0.54
N GLY A 189 1.75 2.39 -0.38
CA GLY A 189 3.08 1.77 -0.41
C GLY A 189 4.21 2.71 -0.87
N ILE A 190 4.14 3.99 -0.53
CA ILE A 190 5.13 5.01 -0.95
C ILE A 190 6.53 4.80 -0.38
N ALA A 191 6.63 4.10 0.75
CA ALA A 191 7.91 3.73 1.34
C ALA A 191 8.61 2.58 0.58
N MET A 192 7.88 1.92 -0.35
CA MET A 192 8.45 0.95 -1.30
C MET A 192 8.98 1.74 -2.50
N GLY A 193 10.29 1.97 -2.57
CA GLY A 193 10.91 2.72 -3.67
C GLY A 193 10.63 2.12 -5.05
N GLU A 194 10.70 2.95 -6.10
CA GLU A 194 10.77 2.46 -7.48
C GLU A 194 11.98 1.53 -7.61
N GLY A 195 11.78 0.33 -8.18
CA GLY A 195 12.81 -0.69 -8.30
C GLY A 195 13.01 -1.56 -7.06
N GLU A 196 12.31 -1.32 -5.94
CA GLU A 196 12.24 -2.29 -4.87
C GLU A 196 11.24 -3.39 -5.25
N SER A 197 11.78 -4.57 -5.50
CA SER A 197 10.97 -5.77 -5.75
C SER A 197 10.18 -6.14 -4.49
N HIS A 198 8.90 -6.46 -4.66
CA HIS A 198 8.10 -7.11 -3.61
C HIS A 198 8.67 -8.48 -3.20
N VAL A 199 9.61 -9.00 -3.99
CA VAL A 199 10.37 -10.20 -3.69
C VAL A 199 11.74 -9.78 -3.18
N THR A 200 12.02 -10.02 -1.91
CA THR A 200 13.33 -9.74 -1.33
C THR A 200 14.39 -10.69 -1.91
N ARG A 201 15.69 -10.32 -1.80
CA ARG A 201 16.81 -11.19 -2.17
C ARG A 201 16.76 -12.58 -1.51
N THR A 202 16.02 -12.73 -0.43
CA THR A 202 15.80 -14.00 0.30
C THR A 202 14.57 -14.76 -0.19
N GLY A 203 13.89 -14.29 -1.26
CA GLY A 203 12.69 -14.93 -1.79
C GLY A 203 11.43 -14.69 -0.95
N LEU A 204 11.48 -13.78 0.02
CA LEU A 204 10.31 -13.36 0.79
C LEU A 204 9.50 -12.36 -0.01
N VAL A 205 8.22 -12.65 -0.20
CA VAL A 205 7.27 -11.74 -0.85
C VAL A 205 6.90 -10.63 0.13
N MET A 206 7.20 -9.37 -0.22
CA MET A 206 6.71 -8.20 0.51
C MET A 206 5.28 -7.90 0.06
N GLY A 207 4.34 -8.05 0.96
CA GLY A 207 2.94 -7.84 0.72
C GLY A 207 2.09 -9.06 1.06
N THR A 208 0.82 -9.03 0.69
CA THR A 208 -0.12 -10.11 0.97
C THR A 208 -0.36 -10.93 -0.30
N PRO A 209 0.11 -12.21 -0.36
CA PRO A 209 -0.18 -13.08 -1.49
C PRO A 209 -1.70 -13.15 -1.76
N GLY A 210 -2.06 -13.14 -3.01
CA GLY A 210 -3.45 -13.07 -3.45
C GLY A 210 -3.90 -11.67 -3.88
N PHE A 211 -3.20 -10.62 -3.44
CA PHE A 211 -3.48 -9.21 -3.77
C PHE A 211 -2.33 -8.50 -4.48
N ILE A 212 -1.25 -9.21 -4.78
CA ILE A 212 -0.09 -8.72 -5.51
C ILE A 212 -0.18 -9.23 -6.95
N ALA A 213 -0.12 -8.34 -7.94
CA ALA A 213 -0.19 -8.74 -9.34
C ALA A 213 0.90 -9.79 -9.69
N PRO A 214 0.58 -10.80 -10.52
CA PRO A 214 1.52 -11.88 -10.87
C PRO A 214 2.85 -11.38 -11.43
N GLU A 215 2.82 -10.34 -12.27
CA GLU A 215 4.04 -9.75 -12.86
C GLU A 215 4.96 -9.10 -11.83
N ILE A 216 4.45 -8.62 -10.71
CA ILE A 216 5.27 -8.11 -9.59
C ILE A 216 6.04 -9.25 -8.93
N ILE A 217 5.41 -10.41 -8.75
CA ILE A 217 6.05 -11.60 -8.20
C ILE A 217 7.19 -12.06 -9.13
N ASP A 218 7.03 -11.90 -10.44
CA ASP A 218 8.03 -12.19 -11.46
C ASP A 218 9.11 -11.09 -11.59
N GLY A 219 9.06 -10.05 -10.79
CA GLY A 219 10.08 -9.01 -10.69
C GLY A 219 9.80 -7.74 -11.49
N ALA A 220 8.60 -7.57 -12.06
CA ALA A 220 8.21 -6.33 -12.71
C ALA A 220 8.02 -5.18 -11.69
N GLU A 221 8.20 -3.96 -12.14
CA GLU A 221 7.88 -2.77 -11.35
C GLU A 221 6.38 -2.53 -11.28
N SER A 222 5.94 -1.91 -10.20
CA SER A 222 4.55 -1.50 -10.02
C SER A 222 4.18 -0.37 -10.97
N ASP A 223 2.99 -0.47 -11.56
CA ASP A 223 2.38 0.56 -12.39
C ASP A 223 0.86 0.59 -12.21
N ASP A 224 0.16 1.40 -12.97
CA ASP A 224 -1.30 1.49 -12.89
C ASP A 224 -1.97 0.14 -13.10
N ALA A 225 -1.49 -0.68 -14.04
CA ALA A 225 -2.06 -1.98 -14.32
C ALA A 225 -1.90 -2.97 -13.16
N THR A 226 -0.82 -2.90 -12.39
CA THR A 226 -0.63 -3.72 -11.19
C THR A 226 -1.60 -3.32 -10.08
N ASP A 227 -1.90 -2.03 -9.92
CA ASP A 227 -2.94 -1.57 -9.01
C ASP A 227 -4.33 -2.04 -9.44
N TRP A 228 -4.63 -2.02 -10.73
CA TRP A 228 -5.93 -2.50 -11.26
C TRP A 228 -6.15 -3.99 -11.03
N TRP A 229 -5.11 -4.79 -11.13
CA TRP A 229 -5.19 -6.21 -10.77
C TRP A 229 -5.52 -6.37 -9.28
N SER A 230 -4.86 -5.62 -8.41
CA SER A 230 -5.12 -5.64 -6.96
C SER A 230 -6.53 -5.15 -6.61
N VAL A 231 -7.02 -4.10 -7.28
CA VAL A 231 -8.43 -3.65 -7.15
C VAL A 231 -9.39 -4.76 -7.54
N ALA A 232 -9.16 -5.45 -8.65
CA ALA A 232 -9.99 -6.58 -9.06
C ALA A 232 -9.99 -7.70 -8.03
N SER A 233 -8.84 -8.03 -7.45
CA SER A 233 -8.73 -9.05 -6.39
C SER A 233 -9.47 -8.64 -5.12
N VAL A 234 -9.41 -7.37 -4.73
CA VAL A 234 -10.16 -6.82 -3.59
C VAL A 234 -11.67 -6.88 -3.84
N LEU A 235 -12.12 -6.49 -5.03
CA LEU A 235 -13.55 -6.54 -5.39
C LEU A 235 -14.05 -7.98 -5.48
N ALA A 236 -13.23 -8.91 -5.98
CA ALA A 236 -13.56 -10.33 -6.00
C ALA A 236 -13.65 -10.89 -4.57
N PHE A 237 -12.78 -10.47 -3.66
CA PHE A 237 -12.90 -10.77 -2.23
C PHE A 237 -14.22 -10.26 -1.65
N ALA A 238 -14.59 -9.02 -1.90
CA ALA A 238 -15.84 -8.46 -1.42
C ALA A 238 -17.05 -9.19 -1.98
N ALA A 239 -17.04 -9.54 -3.25
CA ALA A 239 -18.13 -10.22 -3.94
C ALA A 239 -18.33 -11.69 -3.52
N THR A 240 -17.27 -12.38 -3.16
CA THR A 240 -17.30 -13.81 -2.77
C THR A 240 -17.28 -14.03 -1.26
N GLY A 241 -16.79 -13.06 -0.49
CA GLY A 241 -16.63 -13.14 0.96
C GLY A 241 -15.33 -13.80 1.43
N ALA A 242 -14.44 -14.19 0.52
CA ALA A 242 -13.18 -14.84 0.82
C ALA A 242 -12.10 -14.47 -0.20
N PRO A 243 -10.79 -14.52 0.17
CA PRO A 243 -9.70 -14.36 -0.78
C PRO A 243 -9.81 -15.40 -1.91
N VAL A 244 -9.91 -14.94 -3.16
CA VAL A 244 -10.22 -15.82 -4.29
C VAL A 244 -9.08 -16.75 -4.70
N PHE A 245 -7.85 -16.42 -4.29
CA PHE A 245 -6.67 -17.30 -4.46
C PHE A 245 -6.33 -18.09 -3.20
N GLY A 246 -7.16 -17.99 -2.16
CA GLY A 246 -6.89 -18.62 -0.87
C GLY A 246 -5.92 -17.84 0.00
N THR A 247 -5.51 -18.46 1.11
CA THR A 247 -4.62 -17.82 2.10
C THR A 247 -3.39 -18.66 2.42
N LYS A 248 -3.47 -19.99 2.31
CA LYS A 248 -2.43 -20.94 2.72
C LYS A 248 -2.40 -22.17 1.80
N PRO A 249 -1.23 -22.79 1.69
CA PRO A 249 0.10 -22.22 1.94
C PRO A 249 0.43 -21.12 0.92
N MET A 250 1.40 -20.26 1.22
CA MET A 250 1.77 -19.12 0.36
C MET A 250 2.07 -19.55 -1.08
N MET A 251 2.85 -20.61 -1.26
CA MET A 251 3.21 -21.10 -2.59
C MET A 251 2.00 -21.54 -3.41
N ALA A 252 0.97 -22.14 -2.78
CA ALA A 252 -0.25 -22.51 -3.47
C ALA A 252 -1.06 -21.28 -3.91
N VAL A 253 -1.05 -20.21 -3.11
CA VAL A 253 -1.67 -18.93 -3.48
C VAL A 253 -0.97 -18.34 -4.71
N LEU A 254 0.35 -18.30 -4.72
CA LEU A 254 1.16 -17.79 -5.83
C LEU A 254 0.97 -18.61 -7.11
N GLU A 255 0.87 -19.93 -7.00
CA GLU A 255 0.58 -20.83 -8.14
C GLU A 255 -0.81 -20.57 -8.74
N ARG A 256 -1.81 -20.32 -7.90
CA ARG A 256 -3.18 -19.99 -8.37
C ARG A 256 -3.21 -18.64 -9.07
N GLU A 257 -2.49 -17.65 -8.56
CA GLU A 257 -2.34 -16.35 -9.23
C GLU A 257 -1.68 -16.51 -10.60
N ALA A 258 -0.56 -17.23 -10.65
CA ALA A 258 0.20 -17.45 -11.88
C ALA A 258 -0.59 -18.22 -12.94
N SER A 259 -1.52 -19.08 -12.54
CA SER A 259 -2.38 -19.85 -13.45
C SER A 259 -3.76 -19.22 -13.70
N GLY A 260 -4.08 -18.09 -13.05
CA GLY A 260 -5.39 -17.46 -13.16
C GLY A 260 -6.52 -18.26 -12.50
N ASN A 261 -6.19 -19.15 -11.57
CA ASN A 261 -7.15 -20.06 -10.92
C ASN A 261 -7.79 -19.42 -9.68
N ALA A 262 -8.61 -18.39 -9.91
CA ALA A 262 -9.42 -17.76 -8.86
C ALA A 262 -10.69 -18.55 -8.58
N ASN A 263 -11.04 -18.71 -7.30
CA ASN A 263 -12.33 -19.27 -6.91
C ASN A 263 -13.41 -18.17 -6.94
N LEU A 264 -14.14 -18.10 -8.05
CA LEU A 264 -15.20 -17.13 -8.30
C LEU A 264 -16.60 -17.79 -8.25
N SER A 265 -16.71 -18.96 -7.64
CA SER A 265 -17.99 -19.68 -7.53
C SER A 265 -19.05 -18.86 -6.80
N GLY A 266 -20.28 -18.95 -7.25
CA GLY A 266 -21.42 -18.24 -6.69
C GLY A 266 -21.68 -16.86 -7.27
N LEU A 267 -20.83 -16.37 -8.19
CA LEU A 267 -21.05 -15.12 -8.91
C LEU A 267 -21.92 -15.35 -10.15
N PRO A 268 -22.72 -14.34 -10.58
CA PRO A 268 -23.40 -14.36 -11.86
C PRO A 268 -22.40 -14.56 -13.00
N ALA A 269 -22.81 -15.24 -14.09
CA ALA A 269 -21.90 -15.66 -15.17
C ALA A 269 -21.13 -14.50 -15.81
N GLY A 270 -21.80 -13.36 -16.04
CA GLY A 270 -21.17 -12.18 -16.62
C GLY A 270 -20.15 -11.54 -15.67
N THR A 271 -20.48 -11.43 -14.41
CA THR A 271 -19.58 -10.93 -13.35
C THR A 271 -18.38 -11.84 -13.16
N LEU A 272 -18.61 -13.16 -13.13
CA LEU A 272 -17.54 -14.16 -13.03
C LEU A 272 -16.56 -14.06 -14.21
N ALA A 273 -17.06 -13.95 -15.43
CA ALA A 273 -16.23 -13.83 -16.63
C ALA A 273 -15.38 -12.54 -16.59
N ALA A 274 -15.97 -11.43 -16.16
CA ALA A 274 -15.26 -10.15 -16.03
C ALA A 274 -14.15 -10.19 -14.97
N PHE A 275 -14.41 -10.78 -13.80
CA PHE A 275 -13.37 -10.96 -12.77
C PHE A 275 -12.25 -11.89 -13.25
N ARG A 276 -12.60 -12.95 -13.95
CA ARG A 276 -11.60 -13.87 -14.54
C ARG A 276 -10.70 -13.15 -15.53
N SER A 277 -11.27 -12.27 -16.38
CA SER A 277 -10.50 -11.43 -17.28
C SER A 277 -9.65 -10.39 -16.52
N ALA A 278 -10.22 -9.67 -15.56
CA ALA A 278 -9.50 -8.66 -14.78
C ALA A 278 -8.32 -9.25 -13.99
N LEU A 279 -8.41 -10.52 -13.61
CA LEU A 279 -7.39 -11.26 -12.85
C LEU A 279 -6.51 -12.15 -13.74
N ASP A 280 -6.55 -11.97 -15.06
CA ASP A 280 -5.72 -12.75 -15.97
C ASP A 280 -4.23 -12.57 -15.65
N PRO A 281 -3.43 -13.65 -15.62
CA PRO A 281 -1.99 -13.56 -15.43
C PRO A 281 -1.28 -12.70 -16.48
N ASP A 282 -1.75 -12.77 -17.75
CA ASP A 282 -1.26 -11.91 -18.81
C ASP A 282 -2.00 -10.56 -18.79
N ARG A 283 -1.27 -9.50 -18.47
CA ARG A 283 -1.84 -8.14 -18.39
C ARG A 283 -2.50 -7.65 -19.68
N ARG A 284 -2.10 -8.20 -20.84
CA ARG A 284 -2.66 -7.84 -22.16
C ARG A 284 -4.08 -8.36 -22.34
N ASP A 285 -4.44 -9.41 -21.63
CA ASP A 285 -5.74 -10.09 -21.73
C ASP A 285 -6.75 -9.58 -20.67
N ARG A 286 -6.31 -8.67 -19.79
CA ARG A 286 -7.16 -8.10 -18.75
C ARG A 286 -8.16 -7.11 -19.32
N CYS A 287 -9.41 -7.19 -18.86
CA CYS A 287 -10.40 -6.15 -19.10
C CYS A 287 -10.02 -4.86 -18.35
N THR A 288 -10.58 -3.73 -18.78
CA THR A 288 -10.40 -2.45 -18.12
C THR A 288 -11.23 -2.38 -16.83
N PRO A 289 -10.88 -1.48 -15.88
CA PRO A 289 -11.70 -1.25 -14.69
C PRO A 289 -13.15 -0.87 -15.02
N ASP A 290 -13.38 -0.08 -16.07
CA ASP A 290 -14.72 0.30 -16.49
C ASP A 290 -15.51 -0.87 -17.06
N GLN A 291 -14.86 -1.77 -17.81
CA GLN A 291 -15.48 -3.01 -18.28
C GLN A 291 -15.86 -3.93 -17.11
N LEU A 292 -15.02 -4.05 -16.09
CA LEU A 292 -15.32 -4.79 -14.87
C LEU A 292 -16.53 -4.18 -14.14
N LEU A 293 -16.54 -2.85 -13.96
CA LEU A 293 -17.65 -2.14 -13.32
C LEU A 293 -18.96 -2.36 -14.08
N ASN A 294 -18.96 -2.24 -15.40
CA ASN A 294 -20.13 -2.46 -16.21
C ASN A 294 -20.69 -3.88 -16.08
N ALA A 295 -19.81 -4.88 -15.97
CA ALA A 295 -20.23 -6.27 -15.76
C ALA A 295 -20.81 -6.53 -14.36
N ILE A 296 -20.35 -5.78 -13.36
CA ILE A 296 -20.90 -5.84 -11.99
C ILE A 296 -22.30 -5.16 -11.92
N ALA A 297 -22.50 -4.10 -12.70
CA ALA A 297 -23.74 -3.32 -12.72
C ALA A 297 -24.91 -4.00 -13.48
N LEU A 298 -24.65 -5.06 -14.24
CA LEU A 298 -25.66 -5.84 -14.96
C LEU A 298 -26.21 -6.99 -14.10
#